data_9df4c5ac4f0e4278c9a1ea8d8450969b
#
_entry.id   9df4c5ac4f0e4278c9a1ea8d8450969b
#
_cell.length_a   1.000
_cell.length_b   1.000
_cell.length_c   1.000
_cell.angle_alpha   90.00
_cell.angle_beta   90.00
_cell.angle_gamma   90.00
#
_symmetry.space_group_name_H-M   'P 1'
#
loop_
_entity.id
_entity.type
_entity.pdbx_description
1 polymer ?
#
loop_
_entity_poly.entity_id
_entity_poly.type
_entity_poly.pdbx_seq_one_letter_code
_entity_poly.pdbx_strand_id
1 'polypeptide(L)'
;MLAGKIGRDALEYAKTLVEPGALLYDVAEKAEQYIRDRGALPSFPVNLSINNEAAHYTPFEGDKKKFHTGDLVKVDLGAMVDGYMSDNAATVEVGNTGNYSDLIDATREALNAAIKVLRPMISIYRIGQEIGNVITSHGFKPVKNLGGHGINRYDLHSEIFIPNYDDGNGETIQTDKVIAIEPFASTGLGMIHSGPLGNIYIIDQPRRQDRDEILYKNFNTAPFAERWVSKIMDNDQEYLRKKMSSKYISGFAVLKEHSKAMIAQSEHTIMVLGDEIIVTTA
;
A
#
# COMPACT_ATOMS: atom_id res chain seq x y z
N MET A 1 4.80 9.23 -13.99
CA MET A 1 5.32 10.54 -13.49
C MET A 1 4.25 11.38 -12.80
N LEU A 2 3.16 11.83 -13.48
CA LEU A 2 2.16 12.70 -12.83
C LEU A 2 1.49 12.03 -11.63
N ALA A 3 1.04 10.77 -11.77
CA ALA A 3 0.48 9.99 -10.67
C ALA A 3 1.44 9.89 -9.47
N GLY A 4 2.73 9.60 -9.72
CA GLY A 4 3.75 9.54 -8.68
C GLY A 4 3.90 10.84 -7.90
N LYS A 5 3.97 11.98 -8.61
CA LYS A 5 4.06 13.30 -7.97
C LYS A 5 2.84 13.60 -7.10
N ILE A 6 1.62 13.33 -7.60
CA ILE A 6 0.38 13.55 -6.84
C ILE A 6 0.34 12.63 -5.63
N GLY A 7 0.73 11.34 -5.78
CA GLY A 7 0.79 10.36 -4.68
C GLY A 7 1.77 10.79 -3.59
N ARG A 8 2.99 11.21 -3.95
CA ARG A 8 3.96 11.78 -3.00
C ARG A 8 3.37 12.96 -2.21
N ASP A 9 2.86 13.96 -2.94
CA ASP A 9 2.34 15.17 -2.30
C ASP A 9 1.12 14.85 -1.39
N ALA A 10 0.31 13.85 -1.77
CA ALA A 10 -0.80 13.34 -0.96
C ALA A 10 -0.32 12.62 0.30
N LEU A 11 0.74 11.80 0.20
CA LEU A 11 1.34 11.13 1.34
C LEU A 11 1.89 12.13 2.35
N GLU A 12 2.65 13.13 1.89
CA GLU A 12 3.17 14.17 2.77
C GLU A 12 2.03 14.95 3.46
N TYR A 13 0.96 15.27 2.73
CA TYR A 13 -0.22 15.88 3.32
C TYR A 13 -0.90 14.96 4.35
N ALA A 14 -1.13 13.68 4.01
CA ALA A 14 -1.79 12.72 4.91
C ALA A 14 -1.02 12.53 6.22
N LYS A 15 0.32 12.50 6.17
CA LYS A 15 1.19 12.42 7.35
C LYS A 15 0.94 13.57 8.33
N THR A 16 0.66 14.79 7.84
CA THR A 16 0.37 15.95 8.71
C THR A 16 -0.98 15.85 9.42
N LEU A 17 -1.87 14.99 8.97
CA LEU A 17 -3.20 14.76 9.57
C LEU A 17 -3.20 13.67 10.65
N VAL A 18 -2.11 12.88 10.75
CA VAL A 18 -1.99 11.77 11.72
C VAL A 18 -1.59 12.35 13.08
N GLU A 19 -2.60 12.82 13.82
CA GLU A 19 -2.43 13.45 15.11
C GLU A 19 -3.23 12.73 16.22
N PRO A 20 -2.83 12.83 17.50
CA PRO A 20 -3.59 12.26 18.61
C PRO A 20 -5.04 12.74 18.61
N GLY A 21 -5.99 11.81 18.64
CA GLY A 21 -7.42 12.11 18.69
C GLY A 21 -8.08 12.31 17.31
N ALA A 22 -7.32 12.42 16.21
CA ALA A 22 -7.89 12.50 14.87
C ALA A 22 -8.58 11.16 14.50
N LEU A 23 -9.73 11.25 13.81
CA LEU A 23 -10.43 10.10 13.28
C LEU A 23 -9.72 9.57 12.03
N LEU A 24 -9.50 8.26 11.96
CA LEU A 24 -8.92 7.64 10.76
C LEU A 24 -9.77 7.93 9.51
N TYR A 25 -11.12 7.94 9.70
CA TYR A 25 -12.05 8.27 8.62
C TYR A 25 -11.78 9.65 8.02
N ASP A 26 -11.62 10.66 8.86
CA ASP A 26 -11.40 12.04 8.40
C ASP A 26 -10.05 12.18 7.68
N VAL A 27 -9.03 11.47 8.16
CA VAL A 27 -7.71 11.47 7.52
C VAL A 27 -7.76 10.80 6.15
N ALA A 28 -8.40 9.63 6.02
CA ALA A 28 -8.55 8.94 4.75
C ALA A 28 -9.34 9.78 3.74
N GLU A 29 -10.49 10.33 4.13
CA GLU A 29 -11.32 11.17 3.25
C GLU A 29 -10.57 12.43 2.77
N LYS A 30 -9.85 13.10 3.66
CA LYS A 30 -9.06 14.30 3.30
C LYS A 30 -7.89 13.97 2.37
N ALA A 31 -7.18 12.88 2.60
CA ALA A 31 -6.09 12.45 1.75
C ALA A 31 -6.58 12.05 0.34
N GLU A 32 -7.69 11.31 0.26
CA GLU A 32 -8.31 10.95 -1.02
C GLU A 32 -8.89 12.18 -1.74
N GLN A 33 -9.47 13.12 -1.01
CA GLN A 33 -9.96 14.37 -1.61
C GLN A 33 -8.80 15.23 -2.15
N TYR A 34 -7.66 15.27 -1.43
CA TYR A 34 -6.45 15.94 -1.91
C TYR A 34 -5.97 15.41 -3.26
N ILE A 35 -6.06 14.09 -3.48
CA ILE A 35 -5.74 13.45 -4.76
C ILE A 35 -6.75 13.89 -5.84
N ARG A 36 -8.05 13.85 -5.52
CA ARG A 36 -9.14 14.22 -6.46
C ARG A 36 -9.06 15.69 -6.88
N ASP A 37 -8.75 16.60 -5.96
CA ASP A 37 -8.61 18.05 -6.23
C ASP A 37 -7.46 18.36 -7.20
N ARG A 38 -6.54 17.40 -7.40
CA ARG A 38 -5.42 17.50 -8.36
C ARG A 38 -5.68 16.80 -9.69
N GLY A 39 -6.95 16.43 -9.94
CA GLY A 39 -7.37 15.80 -11.20
C GLY A 39 -6.96 14.34 -11.34
N ALA A 40 -6.62 13.67 -10.24
CA ALA A 40 -6.33 12.24 -10.20
C ALA A 40 -7.42 11.50 -9.41
N LEU A 41 -7.42 10.17 -9.48
CA LEU A 41 -8.19 9.30 -8.59
C LEU A 41 -7.21 8.60 -7.62
N PRO A 42 -7.64 8.20 -6.42
CA PRO A 42 -6.83 7.27 -5.62
C PRO A 42 -6.60 5.96 -6.39
N SER A 43 -5.37 5.44 -6.37
CA SER A 43 -5.04 4.12 -6.95
C SER A 43 -5.77 3.00 -6.23
N PHE A 44 -5.94 3.17 -4.92
CA PHE A 44 -6.65 2.31 -4.00
C PHE A 44 -7.09 3.13 -2.78
N PRO A 45 -7.98 2.61 -1.92
CA PRO A 45 -8.38 3.31 -0.70
C PRO A 45 -7.19 3.55 0.22
N VAL A 46 -7.07 4.77 0.76
CA VAL A 46 -6.01 5.09 1.73
C VAL A 46 -6.00 4.09 2.87
N ASN A 47 -4.88 3.38 3.05
CA ASN A 47 -4.66 2.46 4.16
C ASN A 47 -4.07 3.22 5.36
N LEU A 48 -4.66 3.00 6.53
CA LEU A 48 -4.21 3.56 7.81
C LEU A 48 -4.06 2.42 8.82
N SER A 49 -3.04 1.60 8.60
CA SER A 49 -2.80 0.39 9.40
C SER A 49 -2.02 0.71 10.66
N ILE A 50 -2.58 0.36 11.85
CA ILE A 50 -2.02 0.77 13.13
C ILE A 50 -1.29 -0.39 13.82
N ASN A 51 -0.11 -0.12 14.38
CA ASN A 51 0.68 -1.00 15.24
C ASN A 51 1.02 -2.33 14.54
N ASN A 52 0.36 -3.42 14.94
CA ASN A 52 0.57 -4.76 14.37
C ASN A 52 -0.24 -5.03 13.09
N GLU A 53 -1.10 -4.11 12.67
CA GLU A 53 -1.71 -4.16 11.34
C GLU A 53 -0.65 -3.77 10.32
N ALA A 54 -0.31 -4.65 9.40
CA ALA A 54 0.70 -4.40 8.37
C ALA A 54 0.13 -3.57 7.22
N ALA A 55 -1.03 -3.96 6.69
CA ALA A 55 -1.65 -3.37 5.51
C ALA A 55 -3.17 -3.62 5.46
N HIS A 56 -3.82 -3.00 4.49
CA HIS A 56 -5.21 -3.20 4.08
C HIS A 56 -6.27 -2.75 5.09
N TYR A 57 -5.92 -1.94 6.09
CA TYR A 57 -6.91 -1.29 6.91
C TYR A 57 -7.30 0.05 6.31
N THR A 58 -8.54 0.19 5.88
CA THR A 58 -9.17 1.47 5.52
C THR A 58 -10.44 1.64 6.36
N PRO A 59 -10.74 2.85 6.88
CA PRO A 59 -11.94 3.08 7.67
C PRO A 59 -13.20 2.94 6.81
N PHE A 60 -14.30 2.49 7.44
CA PHE A 60 -15.64 2.45 6.85
C PHE A 60 -16.42 3.74 7.17
N GLU A 61 -17.55 3.94 6.54
CA GLU A 61 -18.40 5.10 6.80
C GLU A 61 -18.93 5.10 8.25
N GLY A 62 -18.63 6.17 8.96
CA GLY A 62 -18.99 6.30 10.39
C GLY A 62 -18.03 5.60 11.36
N ASP A 63 -16.89 5.12 10.90
CA ASP A 63 -15.83 4.57 11.75
C ASP A 63 -15.41 5.61 12.81
N LYS A 64 -15.36 5.18 14.08
CA LYS A 64 -14.99 6.02 15.23
C LYS A 64 -13.57 5.80 15.74
N LYS A 65 -12.78 4.96 15.03
CA LYS A 65 -11.39 4.67 15.39
C LYS A 65 -10.57 5.96 15.31
N LYS A 66 -9.78 6.22 16.35
CA LYS A 66 -8.93 7.40 16.48
C LYS A 66 -7.48 7.00 16.67
N PHE A 67 -6.59 7.88 16.28
CA PHE A 67 -5.18 7.74 16.62
C PHE A 67 -4.93 8.10 18.08
N HIS A 68 -4.02 7.36 18.72
CA HIS A 68 -3.57 7.61 20.08
C HIS A 68 -2.07 7.90 20.08
N THR A 69 -1.62 8.73 21.02
CA THR A 69 -0.17 8.98 21.20
C THR A 69 0.58 7.66 21.36
N GLY A 70 1.64 7.48 20.60
CA GLY A 70 2.46 6.27 20.56
C GLY A 70 1.97 5.19 19.59
N ASP A 71 0.85 5.37 18.88
CA ASP A 71 0.48 4.50 17.77
C ASP A 71 1.49 4.62 16.63
N LEU A 72 1.82 3.49 16.02
CA LEU A 72 2.67 3.40 14.84
C LEU A 72 1.78 3.17 13.61
N VAL A 73 1.65 4.18 12.74
CA VAL A 73 0.69 4.20 11.63
C VAL A 73 1.41 4.07 10.30
N LYS A 74 1.11 3.04 9.53
CA LYS A 74 1.46 2.95 8.11
C LYS A 74 0.40 3.73 7.34
N VAL A 75 0.81 4.87 6.79
CA VAL A 75 0.03 5.66 5.84
C VAL A 75 0.44 5.20 4.46
N ASP A 76 -0.47 4.58 3.75
CA ASP A 76 -0.19 3.93 2.48
C ASP A 76 -1.29 4.33 1.49
N LEU A 77 -0.89 4.95 0.38
CA LEU A 77 -1.77 5.54 -0.60
C LEU A 77 -1.09 5.72 -1.96
N GLY A 78 -1.90 5.86 -2.99
CA GLY A 78 -1.40 6.18 -4.31
C GLY A 78 -2.39 7.02 -5.11
N ALA A 79 -1.92 7.58 -6.21
CA ALA A 79 -2.74 8.33 -7.16
C ALA A 79 -2.76 7.63 -8.52
N MET A 80 -3.86 7.77 -9.24
CA MET A 80 -4.08 7.18 -10.56
C MET A 80 -4.52 8.26 -11.56
N VAL A 81 -3.84 8.31 -12.70
CA VAL A 81 -4.15 9.18 -13.84
C VAL A 81 -4.29 8.30 -15.08
N ASP A 82 -5.46 8.29 -15.70
CA ASP A 82 -5.77 7.46 -16.89
C ASP A 82 -5.42 5.97 -16.71
N GLY A 83 -5.56 5.46 -15.49
CA GLY A 83 -5.24 4.08 -15.12
C GLY A 83 -3.77 3.84 -14.79
N TYR A 84 -2.88 4.79 -14.98
CA TYR A 84 -1.49 4.70 -14.53
C TYR A 84 -1.41 5.04 -13.05
N MET A 85 -0.94 4.08 -12.27
CA MET A 85 -1.01 4.09 -10.81
C MET A 85 0.34 4.42 -10.20
N SER A 86 0.31 5.07 -9.05
CA SER A 86 1.42 5.11 -8.09
C SER A 86 1.01 4.45 -6.80
N ASP A 87 2.00 4.01 -6.04
CA ASP A 87 1.91 3.41 -4.73
C ASP A 87 3.04 3.94 -3.87
N ASN A 88 2.74 4.39 -2.68
CA ASN A 88 3.77 4.91 -1.78
C ASN A 88 3.29 4.96 -0.33
N ALA A 89 4.18 4.58 0.57
CA ALA A 89 3.88 4.54 1.98
C ALA A 89 5.00 5.09 2.87
N ALA A 90 4.57 5.58 4.03
CA ALA A 90 5.47 5.92 5.11
C ALA A 90 4.85 5.55 6.46
N THR A 91 5.71 5.21 7.42
CA THR A 91 5.29 4.98 8.79
C THR A 91 5.46 6.26 9.62
N VAL A 92 4.43 6.61 10.39
CA VAL A 92 4.40 7.76 11.30
C VAL A 92 4.13 7.28 12.72
N GLU A 93 4.87 7.79 13.68
CA GLU A 93 4.57 7.61 15.10
C GLU A 93 3.71 8.78 15.59
N VAL A 94 2.52 8.48 16.09
CA VAL A 94 1.56 9.50 16.55
C VAL A 94 2.08 10.21 17.79
N GLY A 95 2.21 11.53 17.71
CA GLY A 95 2.71 12.37 18.82
C GLY A 95 4.24 12.37 18.94
N ASN A 96 4.98 11.80 18.00
CA ASN A 96 6.45 11.84 17.91
C ASN A 96 7.15 11.47 19.22
N THR A 97 6.76 10.36 19.85
CA THR A 97 7.31 9.92 21.14
C THR A 97 8.75 9.40 21.03
N GLY A 98 9.20 9.03 19.84
CA GLY A 98 10.53 8.49 19.55
C GLY A 98 10.73 7.03 19.93
N ASN A 99 9.66 6.33 20.33
CA ASN A 99 9.76 4.92 20.74
C ASN A 99 10.06 3.97 19.58
N TYR A 100 9.71 4.35 18.35
CA TYR A 100 9.82 3.51 17.16
C TYR A 100 10.67 4.14 16.05
N SER A 101 11.46 5.17 16.36
CA SER A 101 12.34 5.84 15.38
C SER A 101 13.25 4.86 14.66
N ASP A 102 13.92 3.96 15.40
CA ASP A 102 14.83 2.98 14.81
C ASP A 102 14.12 1.98 13.87
N LEU A 103 12.87 1.61 14.19
CA LEU A 103 12.06 0.72 13.35
C LEU A 103 11.62 1.42 12.05
N ILE A 104 11.24 2.68 12.13
CA ILE A 104 10.90 3.53 10.97
C ILE A 104 12.14 3.74 10.11
N ASP A 105 13.26 4.07 10.72
CA ASP A 105 14.53 4.29 10.02
C ASP A 105 15.00 3.01 9.32
N ALA A 106 14.86 1.84 9.94
CA ALA A 106 15.20 0.56 9.33
C ALA A 106 14.48 0.34 8.00
N THR A 107 13.18 0.65 7.90
CA THR A 107 12.44 0.50 6.64
C THR A 107 12.82 1.55 5.60
N ARG A 108 13.03 2.80 6.03
CA ARG A 108 13.46 3.89 5.14
C ARG A 108 14.84 3.64 4.55
N GLU A 109 15.79 3.21 5.38
CA GLU A 109 17.15 2.88 4.95
C GLU A 109 17.18 1.64 4.06
N ALA A 110 16.34 0.63 4.36
CA ALA A 110 16.19 -0.56 3.53
C ALA A 110 15.63 -0.21 2.13
N LEU A 111 14.64 0.68 2.05
CA LEU A 111 14.11 1.19 0.80
C LEU A 111 15.19 1.91 -0.01
N ASN A 112 15.95 2.79 0.63
CA ASN A 112 17.06 3.51 -0.01
C ASN A 112 18.15 2.56 -0.52
N ALA A 113 18.48 1.52 0.25
CA ALA A 113 19.46 0.49 -0.13
C ALA A 113 18.97 -0.31 -1.36
N ALA A 114 17.70 -0.71 -1.36
CA ALA A 114 17.07 -1.40 -2.49
C ALA A 114 17.10 -0.55 -3.77
N ILE A 115 16.72 0.73 -3.68
CA ILE A 115 16.76 1.67 -4.82
C ILE A 115 18.19 1.85 -5.34
N LYS A 116 19.17 1.92 -4.45
CA LYS A 116 20.58 2.13 -4.83
C LYS A 116 21.18 0.97 -5.63
N VAL A 117 20.74 -0.25 -5.40
CA VAL A 117 21.22 -1.42 -6.15
C VAL A 117 20.38 -1.71 -7.39
N LEU A 118 19.20 -1.09 -7.50
CA LEU A 118 18.27 -1.33 -8.60
C LEU A 118 18.90 -0.92 -9.93
N ARG A 119 18.76 -1.82 -10.91
CA ARG A 119 19.15 -1.63 -12.30
C ARG A 119 18.40 -2.62 -13.18
N PRO A 120 18.26 -2.39 -14.48
CA PRO A 120 17.71 -3.38 -15.40
C PRO A 120 18.42 -4.73 -15.27
N MET A 121 17.66 -5.80 -15.37
CA MET A 121 18.14 -7.20 -15.28
C MET A 121 18.75 -7.59 -13.93
N ILE A 122 18.55 -6.80 -12.87
CA ILE A 122 18.91 -7.23 -11.52
C ILE A 122 18.01 -8.40 -11.08
N SER A 123 18.58 -9.40 -10.45
CA SER A 123 17.80 -10.49 -9.87
C SER A 123 17.03 -10.02 -8.63
N ILE A 124 15.76 -10.44 -8.52
CA ILE A 124 14.85 -10.03 -7.45
C ILE A 124 15.43 -10.34 -6.06
N TYR A 125 16.06 -11.52 -5.90
CA TYR A 125 16.68 -11.89 -4.62
C TYR A 125 17.75 -10.89 -4.16
N ARG A 126 18.43 -10.20 -5.10
CA ARG A 126 19.44 -9.18 -4.74
C ARG A 126 18.80 -7.96 -4.09
N ILE A 127 17.62 -7.56 -4.56
CA ILE A 127 16.86 -6.45 -3.97
C ILE A 127 16.41 -6.88 -2.56
N GLY A 128 15.81 -8.06 -2.43
CA GLY A 128 15.41 -8.61 -1.15
C GLY A 128 16.56 -8.80 -0.16
N GLN A 129 17.74 -9.22 -0.64
CA GLN A 129 18.95 -9.36 0.16
C GLN A 129 19.38 -8.02 0.79
N GLU A 130 19.41 -6.94 0.00
CA GLU A 130 19.75 -5.61 0.52
C GLU A 130 18.74 -5.13 1.56
N ILE A 131 17.43 -5.29 1.28
CA ILE A 131 16.37 -4.97 2.24
C ILE A 131 16.57 -5.75 3.53
N GLY A 132 16.72 -7.06 3.44
CA GLY A 132 16.88 -7.95 4.61
C GLY A 132 18.13 -7.66 5.42
N ASN A 133 19.25 -7.36 4.77
CA ASN A 133 20.50 -7.00 5.42
C ASN A 133 20.35 -5.73 6.25
N VAL A 134 19.76 -4.66 5.69
CA VAL A 134 19.56 -3.40 6.40
C VAL A 134 18.61 -3.59 7.59
N ILE A 135 17.44 -4.18 7.39
CA ILE A 135 16.47 -4.41 8.48
C ILE A 135 17.11 -5.24 9.62
N THR A 136 17.86 -6.27 9.27
CA THR A 136 18.52 -7.13 10.25
C THR A 136 19.65 -6.41 11.00
N SER A 137 20.37 -5.50 10.33
CA SER A 137 21.43 -4.71 10.98
C SER A 137 20.89 -3.76 12.04
N HIS A 138 19.63 -3.30 11.90
CA HIS A 138 18.90 -2.56 12.93
C HIS A 138 18.32 -3.46 14.05
N GLY A 139 18.52 -4.77 13.99
CA GLY A 139 18.03 -5.72 15.00
C GLY A 139 16.57 -6.15 14.82
N PHE A 140 15.93 -5.80 13.72
CA PHE A 140 14.55 -6.17 13.42
C PHE A 140 14.46 -7.37 12.47
N LYS A 141 13.24 -7.87 12.26
CA LYS A 141 12.94 -8.96 11.33
C LYS A 141 12.30 -8.42 10.06
N PRO A 142 12.87 -8.71 8.87
CA PRO A 142 12.16 -8.45 7.62
C PRO A 142 10.88 -9.31 7.57
N VAL A 143 9.79 -8.74 7.08
CA VAL A 143 8.55 -9.49 6.86
C VAL A 143 8.74 -10.36 5.61
N LYS A 144 8.46 -11.68 5.75
CA LYS A 144 8.81 -12.66 4.71
C LYS A 144 7.71 -12.89 3.67
N ASN A 145 6.47 -12.68 4.04
CA ASN A 145 5.31 -13.01 3.20
C ASN A 145 4.47 -11.78 2.84
N LEU A 146 5.10 -10.63 2.79
CA LEU A 146 4.60 -9.37 2.27
C LEU A 146 5.79 -8.61 1.68
N GLY A 147 5.58 -7.86 0.61
CA GLY A 147 6.68 -7.15 -0.06
C GLY A 147 6.21 -6.49 -1.34
N GLY A 148 7.14 -5.90 -2.07
CA GLY A 148 6.91 -5.14 -3.27
C GLY A 148 6.35 -5.95 -4.44
N HIS A 149 5.83 -5.26 -5.43
CA HIS A 149 5.11 -5.86 -6.55
C HIS A 149 5.28 -5.07 -7.85
N GLY A 150 4.88 -5.68 -8.97
CA GLY A 150 4.72 -4.98 -10.22
C GLY A 150 3.46 -4.12 -10.23
N ILE A 151 3.46 -3.05 -11.02
CA ILE A 151 2.30 -2.18 -11.24
C ILE A 151 2.07 -2.06 -12.75
N ASN A 152 0.84 -2.34 -13.20
CA ASN A 152 0.41 -2.11 -14.57
C ASN A 152 -0.77 -1.13 -14.62
N ARG A 153 -1.22 -0.80 -15.82
CA ARG A 153 -2.37 0.07 -16.00
C ARG A 153 -3.65 -0.60 -15.49
N TYR A 154 -4.31 0.00 -14.50
CA TYR A 154 -5.46 -0.52 -13.74
C TYR A 154 -5.20 -1.86 -13.02
N ASP A 155 -3.94 -2.22 -12.80
CA ASP A 155 -3.52 -3.45 -12.15
C ASP A 155 -2.43 -3.11 -11.11
N LEU A 156 -2.86 -2.99 -9.86
CA LEU A 156 -2.01 -2.55 -8.77
C LEU A 156 -0.97 -3.59 -8.39
N HIS A 157 -1.36 -4.87 -8.37
CA HIS A 157 -0.50 -5.99 -7.97
C HIS A 157 -0.27 -6.93 -9.16
N SER A 158 0.62 -6.53 -10.08
CA SER A 158 0.96 -7.37 -11.23
C SER A 158 1.97 -8.47 -10.86
N GLU A 159 2.34 -9.30 -11.83
CA GLU A 159 3.00 -10.61 -11.69
C GLU A 159 4.33 -10.64 -10.89
N ILE A 160 5.01 -9.50 -10.70
CA ILE A 160 6.30 -9.43 -9.99
C ILE A 160 6.04 -9.38 -8.48
N PHE A 161 6.78 -10.21 -7.70
CA PHE A 161 6.85 -10.08 -6.25
C PHE A 161 8.30 -9.83 -5.82
N ILE A 162 8.52 -8.79 -5.01
CA ILE A 162 9.83 -8.37 -4.50
C ILE A 162 9.86 -8.61 -2.99
N PRO A 163 10.55 -9.67 -2.52
CA PRO A 163 10.59 -10.04 -1.10
C PRO A 163 11.45 -9.06 -0.29
N ASN A 164 11.25 -9.06 1.03
CA ASN A 164 12.05 -8.27 1.97
C ASN A 164 13.31 -9.01 2.48
N TYR A 165 13.67 -10.11 1.85
CA TYR A 165 14.82 -10.94 2.22
C TYR A 165 15.33 -11.72 0.99
N ASP A 166 16.50 -12.32 1.10
CA ASP A 166 17.01 -13.24 0.06
C ASP A 166 16.21 -14.54 0.06
N ASP A 167 15.32 -14.67 -0.91
CA ASP A 167 14.49 -15.88 -1.13
C ASP A 167 15.07 -16.82 -2.18
N GLY A 168 16.23 -16.46 -2.77
CA GLY A 168 16.89 -17.20 -3.85
C GLY A 168 16.20 -17.05 -5.22
N ASN A 169 15.19 -16.17 -5.38
CA ASN A 169 14.50 -15.95 -6.65
C ASN A 169 15.42 -15.29 -7.68
N GLY A 170 15.88 -16.07 -8.65
CA GLY A 170 16.76 -15.62 -9.73
C GLY A 170 16.06 -14.85 -10.86
N GLU A 171 14.73 -14.67 -10.80
CA GLU A 171 14.00 -13.84 -11.74
C GLU A 171 14.52 -12.40 -11.74
N THR A 172 14.45 -11.72 -12.88
CA THR A 172 15.07 -10.40 -13.05
C THR A 172 14.04 -9.33 -13.35
N ILE A 173 14.28 -8.12 -12.81
CA ILE A 173 13.47 -6.94 -13.18
C ILE A 173 13.84 -6.51 -14.60
N GLN A 174 12.88 -6.65 -15.50
CA GLN A 174 13.03 -6.24 -16.90
C GLN A 174 12.96 -4.71 -17.04
N THR A 175 13.45 -4.20 -18.17
CA THR A 175 13.20 -2.80 -18.56
C THR A 175 11.71 -2.57 -18.87
N ASP A 176 11.30 -1.31 -18.89
CA ASP A 176 9.95 -0.83 -19.16
C ASP A 176 8.90 -1.41 -18.17
N LYS A 177 9.32 -1.56 -16.93
CA LYS A 177 8.46 -1.98 -15.81
C LYS A 177 8.27 -0.85 -14.80
N VAL A 178 7.09 -0.86 -14.18
CA VAL A 178 6.79 -0.07 -12.98
C VAL A 178 6.64 -1.04 -11.83
N ILE A 179 7.32 -0.77 -10.74
CA ILE A 179 7.33 -1.60 -9.54
C ILE A 179 7.13 -0.76 -8.28
N ALA A 180 6.52 -1.34 -7.27
CA ALA A 180 6.57 -0.88 -5.90
C ALA A 180 7.69 -1.63 -5.16
N ILE A 181 8.53 -0.90 -4.44
CA ILE A 181 9.46 -1.49 -3.47
C ILE A 181 9.03 -1.03 -2.09
N GLU A 182 8.65 -1.97 -1.23
CA GLU A 182 8.01 -1.71 0.06
C GLU A 182 8.59 -2.59 1.19
N PRO A 183 9.73 -2.20 1.76
CA PRO A 183 10.28 -2.88 2.92
C PRO A 183 9.32 -2.82 4.11
N PHE A 184 9.07 -3.99 4.72
CA PHE A 184 8.38 -4.14 5.99
C PHE A 184 9.33 -4.72 7.04
N ALA A 185 9.42 -4.05 8.18
CA ALA A 185 10.19 -4.50 9.33
C ALA A 185 9.27 -4.75 10.54
N SER A 186 9.55 -5.81 11.28
CA SER A 186 8.79 -6.21 12.48
C SER A 186 9.69 -6.30 13.71
N THR A 187 9.17 -5.88 14.87
CA THR A 187 9.78 -6.14 16.17
C THR A 187 9.55 -7.58 16.65
N GLY A 188 8.76 -8.38 15.92
CA GLY A 188 8.35 -9.74 16.27
C GLY A 188 8.90 -10.81 15.35
N LEU A 189 8.01 -11.65 14.80
CA LEU A 189 8.38 -12.83 13.99
C LEU A 189 8.70 -12.51 12.54
N GLY A 190 8.23 -11.37 12.02
CA GLY A 190 8.34 -11.05 10.60
C GLY A 190 7.44 -11.93 9.72
N MET A 191 6.30 -12.34 10.25
CA MET A 191 5.31 -13.16 9.55
C MET A 191 3.92 -12.55 9.69
N ILE A 192 3.22 -12.44 8.58
CA ILE A 192 1.89 -11.86 8.46
C ILE A 192 0.86 -12.96 8.28
N HIS A 193 -0.33 -12.76 8.85
CA HIS A 193 -1.50 -13.57 8.61
C HIS A 193 -2.70 -12.70 8.22
N SER A 194 -3.66 -13.30 7.51
CA SER A 194 -4.93 -12.67 7.22
C SER A 194 -5.76 -12.55 8.48
N GLY A 195 -6.10 -11.32 8.83
CA GLY A 195 -7.09 -11.00 9.86
C GLY A 195 -8.53 -11.06 9.31
N PRO A 196 -9.47 -10.33 9.91
CA PRO A 196 -10.83 -10.22 9.40
C PRO A 196 -10.84 -9.54 8.02
N LEU A 197 -11.91 -9.80 7.25
CA LEU A 197 -12.19 -9.08 6.02
C LEU A 197 -12.25 -7.57 6.32
N GLY A 198 -11.52 -6.80 5.52
CA GLY A 198 -11.54 -5.34 5.59
C GLY A 198 -12.62 -4.73 4.69
N ASN A 199 -12.49 -3.43 4.44
CA ASN A 199 -13.44 -2.63 3.68
C ASN A 199 -12.89 -2.24 2.29
N ILE A 200 -11.94 -3.02 1.78
CA ILE A 200 -11.35 -2.86 0.45
C ILE A 200 -11.76 -4.04 -0.41
N TYR A 201 -12.20 -3.77 -1.62
CA TYR A 201 -12.67 -4.74 -2.58
C TYR A 201 -11.99 -4.55 -3.93
N ILE A 202 -12.00 -5.60 -4.75
CA ILE A 202 -11.51 -5.59 -6.12
C ILE A 202 -12.43 -6.41 -7.01
N ILE A 203 -12.56 -6.04 -8.30
CA ILE A 203 -13.29 -6.83 -9.28
C ILE A 203 -12.36 -7.94 -9.79
N ASP A 204 -12.77 -9.19 -9.56
CA ASP A 204 -12.04 -10.36 -10.04
C ASP A 204 -12.37 -10.63 -11.52
N GLN A 205 -11.34 -10.65 -12.38
CA GLN A 205 -11.42 -11.05 -13.79
C GLN A 205 -12.66 -10.52 -14.53
N PRO A 206 -12.78 -9.20 -14.75
CA PRO A 206 -13.94 -8.61 -15.38
C PRO A 206 -14.13 -9.15 -16.80
N ARG A 207 -15.36 -9.58 -17.12
CA ARG A 207 -15.73 -10.04 -18.45
C ARG A 207 -16.11 -8.86 -19.32
N ARG A 208 -16.08 -9.01 -20.64
CA ARG A 208 -16.46 -7.96 -21.58
C ARG A 208 -17.88 -7.41 -21.31
N GLN A 209 -18.81 -8.28 -20.91
CA GLN A 209 -20.19 -7.94 -20.57
C GLN A 209 -20.35 -7.15 -19.25
N ASP A 210 -19.33 -7.16 -18.39
CA ASP A 210 -19.38 -6.48 -17.09
C ASP A 210 -19.07 -4.98 -17.21
N ARG A 211 -18.70 -4.50 -18.38
CA ARG A 211 -18.33 -3.08 -18.63
C ARG A 211 -19.45 -2.08 -18.33
N ASP A 212 -20.71 -2.55 -18.35
CA ASP A 212 -21.87 -1.72 -18.02
C ASP A 212 -22.24 -1.78 -16.53
N GLU A 213 -21.57 -2.60 -15.78
CA GLU A 213 -21.75 -2.77 -14.36
C GLU A 213 -21.20 -1.54 -13.61
N ILE A 214 -21.97 -1.05 -12.61
CA ILE A 214 -21.68 0.22 -11.94
C ILE A 214 -20.30 0.24 -11.26
N LEU A 215 -19.86 -0.87 -10.65
CA LEU A 215 -18.53 -0.94 -10.01
C LEU A 215 -17.42 -0.83 -11.06
N TYR A 216 -17.57 -1.53 -12.19
CA TYR A 216 -16.59 -1.46 -13.26
C TYR A 216 -16.47 -0.08 -13.89
N LYS A 217 -17.62 0.60 -14.09
CA LYS A 217 -17.63 1.98 -14.61
C LYS A 217 -16.89 2.96 -13.70
N ASN A 218 -17.01 2.78 -12.39
CA ASN A 218 -16.43 3.71 -11.43
C ASN A 218 -14.98 3.37 -11.06
N PHE A 219 -14.64 2.06 -10.96
CA PHE A 219 -13.38 1.62 -10.38
C PHE A 219 -12.50 0.82 -11.34
N ASN A 220 -13.03 0.36 -12.48
CA ASN A 220 -12.33 -0.57 -13.38
C ASN A 220 -11.88 -1.81 -12.59
N THR A 221 -10.59 -2.16 -12.66
CA THR A 221 -9.95 -3.24 -11.89
C THR A 221 -9.08 -2.70 -10.73
N ALA A 222 -9.17 -1.40 -10.43
CA ALA A 222 -8.51 -0.84 -9.27
C ALA A 222 -9.23 -1.24 -7.97
N PRO A 223 -8.51 -1.42 -6.85
CA PRO A 223 -9.13 -1.61 -5.56
C PRO A 223 -10.01 -0.42 -5.15
N PHE A 224 -11.14 -0.68 -4.48
CA PHE A 224 -12.07 0.34 -4.06
C PHE A 224 -12.60 0.11 -2.65
N ALA A 225 -12.99 1.18 -1.96
CA ALA A 225 -13.54 1.12 -0.61
C ALA A 225 -15.06 0.93 -0.60
N GLU A 226 -15.58 0.24 0.42
CA GLU A 226 -17.02 0.19 0.72
C GLU A 226 -17.60 1.61 0.77
N ARG A 227 -16.98 2.54 1.52
CA ARG A 227 -17.42 3.93 1.65
C ARG A 227 -17.48 4.73 0.34
N TRP A 228 -16.80 4.27 -0.72
CA TRP A 228 -16.93 4.89 -2.05
C TRP A 228 -18.18 4.39 -2.76
N VAL A 229 -18.57 3.14 -2.53
CA VAL A 229 -19.78 2.55 -3.10
C VAL A 229 -21.03 3.19 -2.48
N SER A 230 -21.02 3.49 -1.18
CA SER A 230 -22.13 4.19 -0.52
C SER A 230 -22.40 5.61 -1.06
N LYS A 231 -21.38 6.22 -1.67
CA LYS A 231 -21.53 7.54 -2.36
C LYS A 231 -22.18 7.47 -3.75
N ILE A 232 -22.27 6.30 -4.36
CA ILE A 232 -22.77 6.10 -5.73
C ILE A 232 -24.06 5.28 -5.80
N MET A 233 -24.46 4.64 -4.70
CA MET A 233 -25.71 3.86 -4.64
C MET A 233 -26.24 3.69 -3.22
N ASP A 234 -27.56 3.53 -3.11
CA ASP A 234 -28.21 3.08 -1.88
C ASP A 234 -28.08 1.55 -1.73
N ASN A 235 -28.21 1.04 -0.50
CA ASN A 235 -28.09 -0.39 -0.15
C ASN A 235 -26.78 -1.06 -0.61
N ASP A 236 -25.67 -0.31 -0.57
CA ASP A 236 -24.32 -0.72 -0.94
C ASP A 236 -23.86 -2.02 -0.28
N GLN A 237 -24.09 -2.21 1.02
CA GLN A 237 -23.68 -3.40 1.75
C GLN A 237 -24.40 -4.68 1.26
N GLU A 238 -25.70 -4.61 0.95
CA GLU A 238 -26.42 -5.75 0.37
C GLU A 238 -25.90 -6.05 -1.04
N TYR A 239 -25.67 -4.99 -1.81
CA TYR A 239 -25.14 -5.09 -3.15
C TYR A 239 -23.75 -5.73 -3.17
N LEU A 240 -22.80 -5.27 -2.34
CA LEU A 240 -21.45 -5.83 -2.22
C LEU A 240 -21.50 -7.29 -1.77
N ARG A 241 -22.34 -7.64 -0.79
CA ARG A 241 -22.53 -9.06 -0.37
C ARG A 241 -22.99 -9.94 -1.52
N LYS A 242 -23.92 -9.49 -2.36
CA LYS A 242 -24.38 -10.23 -3.56
C LYS A 242 -23.24 -10.39 -4.57
N LYS A 243 -22.44 -9.35 -4.81
CA LYS A 243 -21.30 -9.39 -5.73
C LYS A 243 -20.19 -10.32 -5.23
N MET A 244 -19.90 -10.33 -3.94
CA MET A 244 -18.97 -11.30 -3.33
C MET A 244 -19.49 -12.74 -3.44
N SER A 245 -20.78 -12.98 -3.13
CA SER A 245 -21.39 -14.32 -3.24
C SER A 245 -21.36 -14.86 -4.67
N SER A 246 -21.44 -14.00 -5.68
CA SER A 246 -21.30 -14.36 -7.09
C SER A 246 -19.84 -14.47 -7.56
N LYS A 247 -18.87 -14.21 -6.71
CA LYS A 247 -17.43 -14.14 -7.03
C LYS A 247 -17.11 -13.11 -8.12
N TYR A 248 -17.89 -12.06 -8.22
CA TYR A 248 -17.62 -10.93 -9.11
C TYR A 248 -16.58 -9.99 -8.50
N ILE A 249 -16.63 -9.83 -7.18
CA ILE A 249 -15.63 -9.11 -6.40
C ILE A 249 -15.06 -10.01 -5.31
N SER A 250 -13.83 -9.73 -4.91
CA SER A 250 -13.22 -10.23 -3.67
C SER A 250 -12.87 -9.07 -2.75
N GLY A 251 -12.71 -9.38 -1.47
CA GLY A 251 -12.33 -8.40 -0.45
C GLY A 251 -10.95 -8.71 0.12
N PHE A 252 -10.23 -7.66 0.47
CA PHE A 252 -8.94 -7.76 1.13
C PHE A 252 -9.11 -7.97 2.64
N ALA A 253 -8.40 -8.95 3.19
CA ALA A 253 -8.28 -9.11 4.62
C ALA A 253 -7.31 -8.06 5.18
N VAL A 254 -7.57 -7.55 6.38
CA VAL A 254 -6.59 -6.75 7.12
C VAL A 254 -5.42 -7.67 7.47
N LEU A 255 -4.22 -7.29 7.05
CA LEU A 255 -3.00 -8.08 7.28
C LEU A 255 -2.39 -7.72 8.64
N LYS A 256 -2.08 -8.75 9.44
CA LYS A 256 -1.59 -8.56 10.82
C LYS A 256 -0.35 -9.39 11.09
N GLU A 257 0.55 -8.84 11.89
CA GLU A 257 1.71 -9.56 12.38
C GLU A 257 1.31 -10.65 13.38
N HIS A 258 1.89 -11.84 13.24
CA HIS A 258 1.52 -13.04 13.99
C HIS A 258 1.69 -12.91 15.50
N SER A 259 2.77 -12.27 15.94
CA SER A 259 3.09 -12.07 17.36
C SER A 259 2.46 -10.82 17.98
N LYS A 260 1.63 -10.09 17.21
CA LYS A 260 1.08 -8.77 17.58
C LYS A 260 2.16 -7.70 17.82
N ALA A 261 3.35 -7.92 17.28
CA ALA A 261 4.46 -6.98 17.36
C ALA A 261 4.26 -5.80 16.38
N MET A 262 5.02 -4.73 16.61
CA MET A 262 4.96 -3.52 15.78
C MET A 262 5.56 -3.77 14.40
N ILE A 263 4.95 -3.16 13.37
CA ILE A 263 5.41 -3.17 11.99
C ILE A 263 5.56 -1.75 11.48
N ALA A 264 6.66 -1.47 10.80
CA ALA A 264 6.85 -0.30 9.96
C ALA A 264 6.94 -0.71 8.48
N GLN A 265 6.61 0.24 7.60
CA GLN A 265 6.68 0.17 6.14
C GLN A 265 7.23 1.49 5.61
N SER A 266 8.01 1.42 4.56
CA SER A 266 8.36 2.56 3.70
C SER A 266 8.26 2.11 2.26
N GLU A 267 7.79 2.96 1.34
CA GLU A 267 7.52 2.52 -0.03
C GLU A 267 7.70 3.64 -1.06
N HIS A 268 8.17 3.22 -2.23
CA HIS A 268 8.18 4.05 -3.43
C HIS A 268 7.78 3.26 -4.68
N THR A 269 7.08 3.96 -5.58
CA THR A 269 6.91 3.53 -6.98
C THR A 269 8.11 3.92 -7.81
N ILE A 270 8.63 2.96 -8.56
CA ILE A 270 9.85 3.11 -9.36
C ILE A 270 9.58 2.65 -10.80
N MET A 271 10.02 3.46 -11.76
CA MET A 271 10.04 3.07 -13.18
C MET A 271 11.45 2.64 -13.54
N VAL A 272 11.56 1.47 -14.16
CA VAL A 272 12.76 0.96 -14.81
C VAL A 272 12.58 1.19 -16.30
N LEU A 273 13.21 2.24 -16.85
CA LEU A 273 13.00 2.68 -18.24
C LEU A 273 14.33 2.69 -19.01
N GLY A 274 14.52 1.71 -19.92
CA GLY A 274 15.83 1.51 -20.51
C GLY A 274 16.86 1.25 -19.42
N ASP A 275 17.91 2.05 -19.35
CA ASP A 275 18.94 2.00 -18.31
C ASP A 275 18.67 2.97 -17.13
N GLU A 276 17.57 3.72 -17.18
CA GLU A 276 17.23 4.71 -16.16
C GLU A 276 16.36 4.11 -15.05
N ILE A 277 16.64 4.49 -13.81
CA ILE A 277 15.84 4.20 -12.63
C ILE A 277 15.22 5.51 -12.15
N ILE A 278 13.91 5.61 -12.20
CA ILE A 278 13.16 6.83 -11.85
C ILE A 278 12.24 6.54 -10.68
N VAL A 279 12.53 7.11 -9.51
CA VAL A 279 11.63 7.06 -8.36
C VAL A 279 10.53 8.09 -8.58
N THR A 280 9.32 7.63 -8.89
CA THR A 280 8.23 8.52 -9.31
C THR A 280 7.55 9.23 -8.15
N THR A 281 7.71 8.69 -6.94
CA THR A 281 7.10 9.16 -5.68
C THR A 281 8.12 9.77 -4.70
N ALA A 282 9.37 10.05 -5.15
CA ALA A 282 10.38 10.73 -4.34
C ALA A 282 10.30 12.27 -4.46
#